data_1f453adcc4ad3673b4be617b8b71e71a
#
_entry.id   1f453adcc4ad3673b4be617b8b71e71a
#
_cell.length_a   1.000
_cell.length_b   1.000
_cell.length_c   1.000
_cell.angle_alpha   90.00
_cell.angle_beta   90.00
_cell.angle_gamma   90.00
#
_symmetry.space_group_name_H-M   'P 1'
#
loop_
_entity.id
_entity.type
_entity.pdbx_description
1 polymer ?
#
loop_
_entity_poly.entity_id
_entity_poly.type
_entity_poly.pdbx_seq_one_letter_code
_entity_poly.pdbx_strand_id
1 'polypeptide(L)'
;MNFQAVRTAFSGHNWGLILHILRRQKTLQQALPLTALCRPTQHSYSTSAPEPPISRYPIPERGSLPQDVQEIMNEVEEKGGFLPNVFSCLSHRPEEFRAFFNYYDVLMNKETGSLSKAEKEMIIVATSAANHCQYCVVAHGALHRIYSKRPLVADQLACNWQGADLSPRERAIVEFAMKVGRSEHLEEEDFVPLEEQGLSREDAWDIGAIAAFFAMSNRMAHLVGMRPNDQFYTMGRIPREKGT
;
A
#
# COMPACT_ATOMS: atom_id res chain seq x y z
N MET A 1 2.72 19.16 -28.62
CA MET A 1 3.47 18.46 -27.57
C MET A 1 3.83 17.08 -28.09
N ASN A 2 5.11 16.75 -28.10
CA ASN A 2 5.65 15.64 -28.88
C ASN A 2 5.54 14.33 -28.09
N PHE A 3 4.69 13.40 -28.52
CA PHE A 3 4.43 12.09 -27.91
C PHE A 3 5.65 11.15 -27.84
N GLN A 4 6.77 11.52 -28.42
CA GLN A 4 8.01 10.71 -28.37
C GLN A 4 8.78 10.83 -27.06
N ALA A 5 8.57 11.87 -26.28
CA ALA A 5 9.26 12.06 -24.98
C ALA A 5 8.72 11.15 -23.86
N VAL A 6 7.53 10.59 -24.01
CA VAL A 6 6.91 9.72 -23.00
C VAL A 6 7.46 8.29 -23.08
N ARG A 7 7.96 7.86 -24.23
CA ARG A 7 8.47 6.49 -24.41
C ARG A 7 9.81 6.19 -23.69
N THR A 8 10.59 7.21 -23.37
CA THR A 8 11.90 7.07 -22.69
C THR A 8 11.79 7.05 -21.17
N ALA A 9 10.64 7.41 -20.58
CA ALA A 9 10.44 7.45 -19.13
C ALA A 9 10.21 6.05 -18.51
N PHE A 10 9.83 5.04 -19.29
CA PHE A 10 9.49 3.71 -18.77
C PHE A 10 10.65 2.72 -18.66
N SER A 11 11.83 3.01 -19.23
CA SER A 11 12.95 2.07 -19.27
C SER A 11 13.87 2.08 -18.03
N GLY A 12 13.56 2.85 -16.99
CA GLY A 12 14.41 2.99 -15.81
C GLY A 12 13.69 2.97 -14.46
N HIS A 13 12.41 2.59 -14.42
CA HIS A 13 11.63 2.66 -13.18
C HIS A 13 12.02 1.55 -12.21
N ASN A 14 12.53 1.98 -11.08
CA ASN A 14 13.01 1.10 -10.02
C ASN A 14 11.84 0.58 -9.15
N TRP A 15 10.98 -0.28 -9.73
CA TRP A 15 9.98 -1.07 -8.99
C TRP A 15 10.62 -1.95 -7.90
N GLY A 16 11.96 -1.85 -7.76
CA GLY A 16 12.79 -2.73 -6.95
C GLY A 16 12.43 -2.83 -5.48
N LEU A 17 11.60 -1.95 -4.96
CA LEU A 17 11.46 -1.83 -3.52
C LEU A 17 10.23 -2.52 -2.93
N ILE A 18 9.05 -2.34 -3.51
CA ILE A 18 7.90 -3.20 -3.20
C ILE A 18 8.31 -4.65 -3.46
N LEU A 19 9.08 -4.85 -4.49
CA LEU A 19 9.61 -6.09 -5.02
C LEU A 19 10.68 -6.76 -4.13
N HIS A 20 11.52 -5.97 -3.46
CA HIS A 20 12.57 -6.54 -2.56
C HIS A 20 11.97 -7.12 -1.27
N ILE A 21 10.84 -6.60 -0.83
CA ILE A 21 10.17 -7.03 0.41
C ILE A 21 9.43 -8.33 0.21
N LEU A 22 8.76 -8.47 -0.92
CA LEU A 22 7.98 -9.65 -1.23
C LEU A 22 8.89 -10.88 -1.49
N ARG A 23 10.08 -10.68 -2.07
CA ARG A 23 11.06 -11.74 -2.34
C ARG A 23 11.59 -12.44 -1.07
N ARG A 24 11.66 -11.72 0.05
CA ARG A 24 12.17 -12.30 1.31
C ARG A 24 11.19 -13.23 2.03
N GLN A 25 9.94 -13.34 1.60
CA GLN A 25 8.94 -14.20 2.25
C GLN A 25 8.79 -15.59 1.62
N LYS A 26 9.22 -15.79 0.37
CA LYS A 26 9.16 -17.10 -0.29
C LYS A 26 9.93 -18.24 0.43
N THR A 27 10.93 -17.91 1.24
CA THR A 27 11.82 -18.89 1.87
C THR A 27 11.26 -19.51 3.17
N LEU A 28 10.13 -19.02 3.70
CA LEU A 28 9.62 -19.43 5.01
C LEU A 28 8.41 -20.37 4.98
N GLN A 29 7.86 -20.67 3.80
CA GLN A 29 6.71 -21.59 3.71
C GLN A 29 7.09 -23.08 3.60
N GLN A 30 8.38 -23.43 3.61
CA GLN A 30 8.83 -24.82 3.36
C GLN A 30 9.44 -25.57 4.56
N ALA A 31 9.34 -25.09 5.78
CA ALA A 31 9.86 -25.83 6.94
C ALA A 31 9.00 -25.62 8.18
N LEU A 32 8.23 -26.62 8.57
CA LEU A 32 8.34 -27.43 9.78
C LEU A 32 7.03 -28.17 10.06
N PRO A 33 7.07 -29.47 10.45
CA PRO A 33 5.90 -30.18 10.95
C PRO A 33 5.70 -29.83 12.43
N LEU A 34 4.61 -29.16 12.76
CA LEU A 34 4.16 -28.97 14.14
C LEU A 34 3.50 -30.28 14.60
N THR A 35 4.26 -31.05 15.38
CA THR A 35 3.70 -32.17 16.18
C THR A 35 2.99 -31.61 17.42
N ALA A 36 1.71 -31.93 17.50
CA ALA A 36 0.87 -32.20 18.67
C ALA A 36 0.97 -31.27 19.89
N LEU A 37 -0.12 -30.51 20.11
CA LEU A 37 -0.91 -30.43 21.33
C LEU A 37 -1.88 -29.23 21.25
N CYS A 38 -2.87 -29.37 20.44
CA CYS A 38 -4.21 -28.81 20.52
C CYS A 38 -4.95 -29.29 19.28
N ARG A 39 -5.87 -30.24 19.41
CA ARG A 39 -6.81 -30.51 18.33
C ARG A 39 -7.79 -29.33 18.31
N PRO A 40 -7.71 -28.41 17.33
CA PRO A 40 -8.84 -27.55 17.07
C PRO A 40 -9.95 -28.47 16.55
N THR A 41 -11.11 -28.41 17.16
CA THR A 41 -12.32 -28.89 16.52
C THR A 41 -12.38 -28.27 15.14
N GLN A 42 -12.14 -29.07 14.11
CA GLN A 42 -12.32 -28.65 12.73
C GLN A 42 -13.80 -28.37 12.54
N HIS A 43 -14.21 -27.12 12.76
CA HIS A 43 -15.41 -26.63 12.14
C HIS A 43 -15.08 -26.50 10.66
N SER A 44 -15.36 -27.53 9.90
CA SER A 44 -15.38 -27.46 8.45
C SER A 44 -16.50 -26.51 8.04
N TYR A 45 -16.18 -25.25 7.88
CA TYR A 45 -17.04 -24.38 7.10
C TYR A 45 -16.92 -24.84 5.64
N SER A 46 -17.78 -25.79 5.27
CA SER A 46 -18.04 -26.13 3.87
C SER A 46 -18.78 -24.92 3.26
N THR A 47 -18.04 -23.95 2.80
CA THR A 47 -18.61 -22.86 2.00
C THR A 47 -18.58 -23.32 0.55
N SER A 48 -19.69 -23.90 0.10
CA SER A 48 -19.98 -24.16 -1.31
C SER A 48 -20.34 -22.88 -2.10
N ALA A 49 -20.21 -21.71 -1.50
CA ALA A 49 -20.40 -20.43 -2.19
C ALA A 49 -19.12 -20.09 -2.98
N PRO A 50 -19.24 -19.73 -4.27
CA PRO A 50 -18.09 -19.27 -5.05
C PRO A 50 -17.47 -18.04 -4.37
N GLU A 51 -16.14 -17.95 -4.37
CA GLU A 51 -15.45 -16.77 -3.83
C GLU A 51 -15.98 -15.51 -4.54
N PRO A 52 -16.31 -14.46 -3.78
CA PRO A 52 -16.77 -13.23 -4.40
C PRO A 52 -15.67 -12.62 -5.27
N PRO A 53 -16.05 -12.03 -6.41
CA PRO A 53 -15.08 -11.48 -7.36
C PRO A 53 -14.23 -10.37 -6.72
N ILE A 54 -12.98 -10.23 -7.20
CA ILE A 54 -12.05 -9.19 -6.73
C ILE A 54 -12.35 -7.81 -7.32
N SER A 55 -13.23 -7.73 -8.33
CA SER A 55 -13.63 -6.51 -9.03
C SER A 55 -15.07 -6.62 -9.52
N ARG A 56 -15.80 -5.49 -9.53
CA ARG A 56 -17.09 -5.36 -10.22
C ARG A 56 -16.94 -5.16 -11.72
N TYR A 57 -15.77 -4.73 -12.16
CA TYR A 57 -15.44 -4.51 -13.56
C TYR A 57 -14.74 -5.74 -14.12
N PRO A 58 -14.86 -5.99 -15.44
CA PRO A 58 -14.17 -7.10 -16.09
C PRO A 58 -12.66 -7.01 -15.89
N ILE A 59 -12.03 -8.14 -15.59
CA ILE A 59 -10.58 -8.27 -15.55
C ILE A 59 -10.15 -8.92 -16.86
N PRO A 60 -9.39 -8.21 -17.71
CA PRO A 60 -8.90 -8.76 -18.95
C PRO A 60 -7.98 -9.95 -18.74
N GLU A 61 -7.99 -10.88 -19.67
CA GLU A 61 -6.96 -11.92 -19.77
C GLU A 61 -5.59 -11.25 -19.90
N ARG A 62 -4.59 -11.69 -19.11
CA ARG A 62 -3.26 -11.06 -19.11
C ARG A 62 -2.66 -10.97 -20.51
N GLY A 63 -2.78 -12.04 -21.32
CA GLY A 63 -2.25 -12.09 -22.69
C GLY A 63 -2.91 -11.11 -23.66
N SER A 64 -4.08 -10.54 -23.34
CA SER A 64 -4.76 -9.54 -24.17
C SER A 64 -4.36 -8.10 -23.84
N LEU A 65 -3.62 -7.89 -22.75
CA LEU A 65 -3.15 -6.57 -22.33
C LEU A 65 -1.98 -6.08 -23.19
N PRO A 66 -1.73 -4.76 -23.27
CA PRO A 66 -0.51 -4.24 -23.86
C PRO A 66 0.76 -4.82 -23.20
N GLN A 67 1.79 -5.05 -23.99
CA GLN A 67 3.01 -5.75 -23.55
C GLN A 67 3.65 -5.11 -22.31
N ASP A 68 3.75 -3.79 -22.27
CA ASP A 68 4.32 -3.05 -21.13
C ASP A 68 3.52 -3.25 -19.83
N VAL A 69 2.20 -3.35 -19.91
CA VAL A 69 1.34 -3.66 -18.76
C VAL A 69 1.57 -5.10 -18.28
N GLN A 70 1.69 -6.05 -19.22
CA GLN A 70 2.03 -7.43 -18.88
C GLN A 70 3.39 -7.53 -18.20
N GLU A 71 4.41 -6.81 -18.71
CA GLU A 71 5.76 -6.78 -18.15
C GLU A 71 5.76 -6.27 -16.72
N ILE A 72 5.05 -5.15 -16.44
CA ILE A 72 4.89 -4.62 -15.09
C ILE A 72 4.25 -5.66 -14.16
N MET A 73 3.14 -6.28 -14.59
CA MET A 73 2.42 -7.27 -13.78
C MET A 73 3.28 -8.51 -13.51
N ASN A 74 4.03 -8.99 -14.51
CA ASN A 74 4.91 -10.15 -14.37
C ASN A 74 6.07 -9.85 -13.42
N GLU A 75 6.68 -8.68 -13.55
CA GLU A 75 7.76 -8.25 -12.67
C GLU A 75 7.29 -8.16 -11.21
N VAL A 76 6.12 -7.57 -10.96
CA VAL A 76 5.53 -7.46 -9.63
C VAL A 76 5.25 -8.85 -9.05
N GLU A 77 4.63 -9.74 -9.81
CA GLU A 77 4.32 -11.10 -9.36
C GLU A 77 5.58 -11.94 -9.11
N GLU A 78 6.57 -11.88 -9.99
CA GLU A 78 7.84 -12.59 -9.82
C GLU A 78 8.58 -12.16 -8.55
N LYS A 79 8.68 -10.86 -8.35
CA LYS A 79 9.40 -10.30 -7.20
C LYS A 79 8.59 -10.42 -5.91
N GLY A 80 7.27 -10.30 -6.00
CA GLY A 80 6.35 -10.27 -4.86
C GLY A 80 5.89 -11.65 -4.40
N GLY A 81 5.91 -12.63 -5.27
CA GLY A 81 5.36 -13.95 -5.02
C GLY A 81 3.85 -14.06 -5.24
N PHE A 82 3.18 -12.96 -5.47
CA PHE A 82 1.79 -12.85 -5.89
C PHE A 82 1.57 -11.49 -6.57
N LEU A 83 0.52 -11.39 -7.36
CA LEU A 83 0.10 -10.13 -7.97
C LEU A 83 -0.92 -9.43 -7.07
N PRO A 84 -0.66 -8.21 -6.56
CA PRO A 84 -1.67 -7.44 -5.84
C PRO A 84 -2.89 -7.14 -6.72
N ASN A 85 -4.09 -7.32 -6.15
CA ASN A 85 -5.34 -7.22 -6.91
C ASN A 85 -5.55 -5.85 -7.59
N VAL A 86 -4.92 -4.78 -7.08
CA VAL A 86 -4.98 -3.46 -7.72
C VAL A 86 -4.47 -3.48 -9.16
N PHE A 87 -3.45 -4.27 -9.46
CA PHE A 87 -2.91 -4.39 -10.82
C PHE A 87 -3.95 -5.02 -11.76
N SER A 88 -4.58 -6.12 -11.35
CA SER A 88 -5.63 -6.77 -12.14
C SER A 88 -6.87 -5.88 -12.26
N CYS A 89 -7.29 -5.24 -11.17
CA CYS A 89 -8.50 -4.42 -11.15
C CYS A 89 -8.40 -3.15 -12.03
N LEU A 90 -7.22 -2.57 -12.18
CA LEU A 90 -7.01 -1.36 -12.96
C LEU A 90 -6.58 -1.65 -14.42
N SER A 91 -6.20 -2.89 -14.74
CA SER A 91 -5.61 -3.24 -16.03
C SER A 91 -6.57 -3.11 -17.22
N HIS A 92 -7.90 -3.09 -17.00
CA HIS A 92 -8.88 -2.91 -18.08
C HIS A 92 -8.84 -1.51 -18.71
N ARG A 93 -8.11 -0.57 -18.09
CA ARG A 93 -7.89 0.79 -18.60
C ARG A 93 -6.38 1.07 -18.69
N PRO A 94 -5.67 0.54 -19.71
CA PRO A 94 -4.20 0.56 -19.73
C PRO A 94 -3.57 1.96 -19.63
N GLU A 95 -4.18 3.00 -20.21
CA GLU A 95 -3.68 4.37 -20.12
C GLU A 95 -3.78 4.91 -18.69
N GLU A 96 -4.92 4.66 -18.03
CA GLU A 96 -5.14 5.07 -16.65
C GLU A 96 -4.27 4.25 -15.69
N PHE A 97 -4.07 2.97 -15.96
CA PHE A 97 -3.13 2.10 -15.23
C PHE A 97 -1.72 2.69 -15.24
N ARG A 98 -1.21 3.08 -16.42
CA ARG A 98 0.12 3.69 -16.52
C ARG A 98 0.22 4.99 -15.73
N ALA A 99 -0.76 5.88 -15.89
CA ALA A 99 -0.76 7.16 -15.19
C ALA A 99 -0.82 6.98 -13.67
N PHE A 100 -1.66 6.05 -13.19
CA PHE A 100 -1.81 5.73 -11.77
C PHE A 100 -0.50 5.22 -11.16
N PHE A 101 0.09 4.19 -11.76
CA PHE A 101 1.31 3.59 -11.21
C PHE A 101 2.55 4.48 -11.42
N ASN A 102 2.59 5.29 -12.46
CA ASN A 102 3.65 6.27 -12.62
C ASN A 102 3.59 7.34 -11.52
N TYR A 103 2.42 7.86 -11.20
CA TYR A 103 2.30 8.85 -10.12
C TYR A 103 2.55 8.23 -8.75
N TYR A 104 2.06 7.01 -8.52
CA TYR A 104 2.39 6.23 -7.32
C TYR A 104 3.92 6.11 -7.14
N ASP A 105 4.64 5.74 -8.20
CA ASP A 105 6.09 5.56 -8.16
C ASP A 105 6.81 6.87 -7.79
N VAL A 106 6.43 7.97 -8.43
CA VAL A 106 6.99 9.30 -8.14
C VAL A 106 6.78 9.69 -6.68
N LEU A 107 5.63 9.39 -6.08
CA LEU A 107 5.35 9.75 -4.68
C LEU A 107 6.04 8.81 -3.69
N MET A 108 5.93 7.50 -3.93
CA MET A 108 6.32 6.51 -2.92
C MET A 108 7.78 6.11 -2.99
N ASN A 109 8.36 6.09 -4.19
CA ASN A 109 9.76 5.70 -4.41
C ASN A 109 10.72 6.89 -4.57
N LYS A 110 10.24 8.12 -4.38
CA LYS A 110 11.09 9.32 -4.32
C LYS A 110 12.20 9.13 -3.29
N GLU A 111 13.45 9.30 -3.71
CA GLU A 111 14.64 9.16 -2.86
C GLU A 111 14.99 10.46 -2.11
N THR A 112 14.43 11.60 -2.55
CA THR A 112 14.61 12.91 -1.92
C THR A 112 13.51 13.18 -0.89
N GLY A 113 13.76 14.11 0.02
CA GLY A 113 12.84 14.44 1.12
C GLY A 113 13.17 13.66 2.40
N SER A 114 12.54 14.05 3.50
CA SER A 114 12.84 13.52 4.83
C SER A 114 11.86 12.45 5.33
N LEU A 115 10.81 12.14 4.55
CA LEU A 115 9.85 11.10 4.92
C LEU A 115 10.42 9.71 4.68
N SER A 116 10.47 8.91 5.74
CA SER A 116 10.79 7.49 5.63
C SER A 116 9.65 6.71 4.94
N LYS A 117 9.97 5.53 4.42
CA LYS A 117 8.96 4.63 3.84
C LYS A 117 7.87 4.24 4.82
N ALA A 118 8.23 4.05 6.10
CA ALA A 118 7.27 3.77 7.14
C ALA A 118 6.29 4.94 7.35
N GLU A 119 6.78 6.18 7.35
CA GLU A 119 5.95 7.38 7.46
C GLU A 119 5.03 7.55 6.25
N LYS A 120 5.51 7.30 5.03
CA LYS A 120 4.66 7.32 3.83
C LYS A 120 3.52 6.30 3.92
N GLU A 121 3.81 5.07 4.32
CA GLU A 121 2.78 4.03 4.50
C GLU A 121 1.83 4.35 5.65
N MET A 122 2.31 4.98 6.72
CA MET A 122 1.51 5.45 7.84
C MET A 122 0.45 6.47 7.42
N ILE A 123 0.83 7.45 6.58
CA ILE A 123 -0.08 8.42 5.98
C ILE A 123 -1.22 7.69 5.25
N ILE A 124 -0.86 6.69 4.43
CA ILE A 124 -1.81 5.93 3.63
C ILE A 124 -2.79 5.16 4.52
N VAL A 125 -2.28 4.46 5.53
CA VAL A 125 -3.14 3.68 6.43
C VAL A 125 -4.13 4.58 7.15
N ALA A 126 -3.68 5.68 7.75
CA ALA A 126 -4.53 6.59 8.50
C ALA A 126 -5.62 7.24 7.63
N THR A 127 -5.24 7.81 6.48
CA THR A 127 -6.18 8.47 5.57
C THR A 127 -7.13 7.49 4.89
N SER A 128 -6.65 6.28 4.55
CA SER A 128 -7.49 5.24 3.95
C SER A 128 -8.48 4.64 4.94
N ALA A 129 -8.12 4.55 6.23
CA ALA A 129 -9.05 4.13 7.29
C ALA A 129 -10.20 5.14 7.45
N ALA A 130 -9.90 6.45 7.46
CA ALA A 130 -10.91 7.50 7.48
C ALA A 130 -11.84 7.46 6.26
N ASN A 131 -11.33 7.04 5.11
CA ASN A 131 -12.10 6.83 3.88
C ASN A 131 -12.73 5.42 3.78
N HIS A 132 -12.65 4.60 4.83
CA HIS A 132 -13.19 3.23 4.89
C HIS A 132 -12.70 2.30 3.77
N CYS A 133 -11.50 2.54 3.21
CA CYS A 133 -10.94 1.74 2.13
C CYS A 133 -10.27 0.48 2.66
N GLN A 134 -11.01 -0.63 2.71
CA GLN A 134 -10.46 -1.91 3.18
C GLN A 134 -9.21 -2.34 2.40
N TYR A 135 -9.23 -2.24 1.07
CA TYR A 135 -8.09 -2.63 0.25
C TYR A 135 -6.82 -1.90 0.67
N CYS A 136 -6.88 -0.57 0.71
CA CYS A 136 -5.70 0.24 1.01
C CYS A 136 -5.22 0.06 2.44
N VAL A 137 -6.13 0.00 3.42
CA VAL A 137 -5.77 -0.25 4.82
C VAL A 137 -5.03 -1.58 4.99
N VAL A 138 -5.52 -2.65 4.36
CA VAL A 138 -4.93 -3.99 4.49
C VAL A 138 -3.60 -4.07 3.75
N ALA A 139 -3.53 -3.60 2.50
CA ALA A 139 -2.31 -3.67 1.68
C ALA A 139 -1.19 -2.78 2.25
N HIS A 140 -1.49 -1.51 2.53
CA HIS A 140 -0.50 -0.56 3.05
C HIS A 140 -0.20 -0.77 4.53
N GLY A 141 -1.14 -1.31 5.30
CA GLY A 141 -0.88 -1.79 6.66
C GLY A 141 0.17 -2.90 6.70
N ALA A 142 0.17 -3.81 5.72
CA ALA A 142 1.21 -4.82 5.55
C ALA A 142 2.58 -4.19 5.28
N LEU A 143 2.65 -3.22 4.37
CA LEU A 143 3.89 -2.52 4.04
C LEU A 143 4.39 -1.68 5.23
N HIS A 144 3.49 -0.98 5.93
CA HIS A 144 3.85 -0.25 7.14
C HIS A 144 4.48 -1.19 8.19
N ARG A 145 3.88 -2.35 8.47
CA ARG A 145 4.45 -3.34 9.41
C ARG A 145 5.85 -3.78 9.01
N ILE A 146 6.08 -3.97 7.72
CA ILE A 146 7.38 -4.39 7.19
C ILE A 146 8.42 -3.28 7.32
N TYR A 147 8.07 -2.03 7.00
CA TYR A 147 9.02 -0.92 7.03
C TYR A 147 9.29 -0.41 8.44
N SER A 148 8.24 -0.23 9.25
CA SER A 148 8.36 0.32 10.61
C SER A 148 8.94 -0.67 11.62
N LYS A 149 8.79 -1.99 11.38
CA LYS A 149 9.05 -3.06 12.36
C LYS A 149 8.16 -2.97 13.62
N ARG A 150 7.07 -2.20 13.53
CA ARG A 150 6.09 -2.00 14.62
C ARG A 150 4.76 -2.62 14.18
N PRO A 151 4.54 -3.92 14.45
CA PRO A 151 3.42 -4.66 13.86
C PRO A 151 2.03 -4.19 14.33
N LEU A 152 1.94 -3.52 15.49
CA LEU A 152 0.66 -3.09 16.06
C LEU A 152 0.21 -1.72 15.56
N VAL A 153 1.14 -0.84 15.16
CA VAL A 153 0.82 0.56 14.83
C VAL A 153 -0.13 0.67 13.65
N ALA A 154 0.02 -0.19 12.62
CA ALA A 154 -0.89 -0.19 11.49
C ALA A 154 -2.34 -0.49 11.91
N ASP A 155 -2.54 -1.41 12.85
CA ASP A 155 -3.86 -1.76 13.36
C ASP A 155 -4.43 -0.63 14.23
N GLN A 156 -3.60 0.01 15.06
CA GLN A 156 -3.98 1.18 15.85
C GLN A 156 -4.42 2.35 14.96
N LEU A 157 -3.65 2.66 13.91
CA LEU A 157 -3.99 3.68 12.92
C LEU A 157 -5.33 3.39 12.22
N ALA A 158 -5.56 2.13 11.88
CA ALA A 158 -6.79 1.71 11.20
C ALA A 158 -8.03 1.81 12.10
N CYS A 159 -7.87 1.55 13.40
CA CYS A 159 -8.98 1.61 14.37
C CYS A 159 -9.24 3.03 14.87
N ASN A 160 -8.20 3.70 15.34
CA ASN A 160 -8.25 5.07 15.86
C ASN A 160 -6.84 5.67 15.88
N TRP A 161 -6.49 6.45 14.86
CA TRP A 161 -5.18 7.04 14.73
C TRP A 161 -4.79 7.97 15.89
N GLN A 162 -5.78 8.63 16.54
CA GLN A 162 -5.51 9.52 17.68
C GLN A 162 -4.98 8.78 18.90
N GLY A 163 -5.39 7.52 19.07
CA GLY A 163 -4.91 6.64 20.15
C GLY A 163 -3.70 5.78 19.77
N ALA A 164 -3.14 5.94 18.57
CA ALA A 164 -2.01 5.16 18.12
C ALA A 164 -0.70 5.58 18.82
N ASP A 165 0.21 4.63 19.02
CA ASP A 165 1.52 4.81 19.61
C ASP A 165 2.47 5.51 18.62
N LEU A 166 2.28 6.80 18.42
CA LEU A 166 3.05 7.64 17.51
C LEU A 166 4.02 8.54 18.25
N SER A 167 5.23 8.70 17.71
CA SER A 167 6.15 9.77 18.11
C SER A 167 5.54 11.15 17.82
N PRO A 168 6.05 12.23 18.44
CA PRO A 168 5.60 13.59 18.12
C PRO A 168 5.67 13.92 16.62
N ARG A 169 6.73 13.49 15.94
CA ARG A 169 6.90 13.66 14.49
C ARG A 169 5.86 12.88 13.68
N GLU A 170 5.66 11.61 14.00
CA GLU A 170 4.65 10.78 13.34
C GLU A 170 3.24 11.35 13.53
N ARG A 171 2.97 11.87 14.72
CA ARG A 171 1.68 12.48 15.05
C ARG A 171 1.43 13.74 14.21
N ALA A 172 2.40 14.65 14.12
CA ALA A 172 2.30 15.84 13.28
C ALA A 172 2.05 15.49 11.81
N ILE A 173 2.75 14.47 11.28
CA ILE A 173 2.56 13.96 9.93
C ILE A 173 1.12 13.46 9.73
N VAL A 174 0.60 12.63 10.63
CA VAL A 174 -0.75 12.06 10.50
C VAL A 174 -1.82 13.13 10.64
N GLU A 175 -1.68 14.05 11.58
CA GLU A 175 -2.62 15.16 11.78
C GLU A 175 -2.75 16.02 10.52
N PHE A 176 -1.63 16.41 9.94
CA PHE A 176 -1.61 17.18 8.69
C PHE A 176 -2.21 16.35 7.52
N ALA A 177 -1.80 15.10 7.36
CA ALA A 177 -2.33 14.22 6.32
C ALA A 177 -3.85 14.02 6.44
N MET A 178 -4.37 13.95 7.66
CA MET A 178 -5.81 13.79 7.91
C MET A 178 -6.61 15.03 7.50
N LYS A 179 -6.09 16.24 7.73
CA LYS A 179 -6.71 17.47 7.25
C LYS A 179 -6.80 17.50 5.71
N VAL A 180 -5.68 17.19 5.03
CA VAL A 180 -5.67 17.11 3.56
C VAL A 180 -6.62 16.01 3.07
N GLY A 181 -6.55 14.82 3.64
CA GLY A 181 -7.36 13.67 3.23
C GLY A 181 -8.87 13.88 3.41
N ARG A 182 -9.28 14.76 4.33
CA ARG A 182 -10.67 15.18 4.58
C ARG A 182 -11.08 16.41 3.81
N SER A 183 -10.16 17.02 3.04
CA SER A 183 -10.38 18.29 2.34
C SER A 183 -10.73 19.42 3.30
N GLU A 184 -10.16 19.44 4.49
CA GLU A 184 -10.29 20.53 5.44
C GLU A 184 -9.50 21.75 4.94
N HIS A 185 -9.94 22.94 5.33
CA HIS A 185 -9.18 24.16 5.03
C HIS A 185 -7.87 24.16 5.81
N LEU A 186 -6.77 24.49 5.15
CA LEU A 186 -5.45 24.60 5.75
C LEU A 186 -5.09 26.05 5.97
N GLU A 187 -4.61 26.36 7.17
CA GLU A 187 -4.06 27.65 7.55
C GLU A 187 -2.54 27.54 7.74
N GLU A 188 -1.84 28.66 7.84
CA GLU A 188 -0.40 28.68 8.05
C GLU A 188 0.01 27.98 9.36
N GLU A 189 -0.84 28.08 10.38
CA GLU A 189 -0.66 27.44 11.69
C GLU A 189 -0.62 25.90 11.63
N ASP A 190 -1.21 25.29 10.60
CA ASP A 190 -1.22 23.84 10.41
C ASP A 190 0.16 23.28 10.04
N PHE A 191 1.04 24.11 9.52
CA PHE A 191 2.40 23.71 9.19
C PHE A 191 3.36 23.80 10.38
N VAL A 192 3.04 24.58 11.41
CA VAL A 192 3.90 24.79 12.59
C VAL A 192 4.27 23.47 13.27
N PRO A 193 3.33 22.53 13.53
CA PRO A 193 3.68 21.24 14.15
C PRO A 193 4.65 20.41 13.30
N LEU A 194 4.61 20.51 11.98
CA LEU A 194 5.57 19.84 11.11
C LEU A 194 6.95 20.49 11.20
N GLU A 195 7.01 21.80 11.17
CA GLU A 195 8.25 22.59 11.27
C GLU A 195 8.97 22.35 12.61
N GLU A 196 8.21 22.27 13.72
CA GLU A 196 8.73 21.92 15.05
C GLU A 196 9.36 20.52 15.11
N GLN A 197 8.95 19.62 14.22
CA GLN A 197 9.53 18.28 14.07
C GLN A 197 10.59 18.20 12.97
N GLY A 198 11.07 19.34 12.48
CA GLY A 198 12.12 19.43 11.47
C GLY A 198 11.68 19.02 10.07
N LEU A 199 10.38 19.07 9.80
CA LEU A 199 9.83 18.85 8.46
C LEU A 199 9.71 20.19 7.72
N SER A 200 10.15 20.20 6.47
CA SER A 200 10.07 21.38 5.60
C SER A 200 8.70 21.53 4.93
N ARG A 201 8.49 22.64 4.26
CA ARG A 201 7.31 22.85 3.41
C ARG A 201 7.26 21.86 2.24
N GLU A 202 8.40 21.41 1.73
CA GLU A 202 8.48 20.38 0.71
C GLU A 202 8.06 19.01 1.29
N ASP A 203 8.40 18.72 2.54
CA ASP A 203 7.91 17.50 3.20
C ASP A 203 6.40 17.57 3.45
N ALA A 204 5.86 18.74 3.81
CA ALA A 204 4.43 18.96 3.92
C ALA A 204 3.71 18.77 2.57
N TRP A 205 4.34 19.20 1.46
CA TRP A 205 3.85 18.92 0.11
C TRP A 205 3.78 17.41 -0.14
N ASP A 206 4.84 16.66 0.17
CA ASP A 206 4.88 15.21 -0.01
C ASP A 206 3.79 14.51 0.83
N ILE A 207 3.60 14.91 2.09
CA ILE A 207 2.51 14.40 2.95
C ILE A 207 1.15 14.65 2.31
N GLY A 208 0.91 15.88 1.86
CA GLY A 208 -0.34 16.27 1.23
C GLY A 208 -0.61 15.55 -0.09
N ALA A 209 0.43 15.42 -0.94
CA ALA A 209 0.33 14.73 -2.22
C ALA A 209 0.02 13.24 -2.05
N ILE A 210 0.64 12.55 -1.08
CA ILE A 210 0.33 11.16 -0.75
C ILE A 210 -1.12 11.04 -0.25
N ALA A 211 -1.55 11.90 0.67
CA ALA A 211 -2.91 11.88 1.20
C ALA A 211 -3.95 12.11 0.09
N ALA A 212 -3.72 13.07 -0.80
CA ALA A 212 -4.60 13.38 -1.93
C ALA A 212 -4.66 12.25 -2.96
N PHE A 213 -3.51 11.68 -3.32
CA PHE A 213 -3.46 10.52 -4.23
C PHE A 213 -4.26 9.34 -3.67
N PHE A 214 -4.07 9.02 -2.40
CA PHE A 214 -4.81 7.92 -1.78
C PHE A 214 -6.28 8.24 -1.53
N ALA A 215 -6.67 9.50 -1.37
CA ALA A 215 -8.08 9.88 -1.37
C ALA A 215 -8.75 9.54 -2.72
N MET A 216 -8.06 9.75 -3.85
CA MET A 216 -8.51 9.31 -5.17
C MET A 216 -8.50 7.79 -5.28
N SER A 217 -7.40 7.13 -4.92
CA SER A 217 -7.23 5.67 -4.96
C SER A 217 -8.30 4.94 -4.14
N ASN A 218 -8.61 5.44 -2.94
CA ASN A 218 -9.67 4.87 -2.08
C ASN A 218 -11.03 4.87 -2.78
N ARG A 219 -11.39 5.98 -3.46
CA ARG A 219 -12.64 6.08 -4.21
C ARG A 219 -12.68 5.12 -5.38
N MET A 220 -11.56 4.94 -6.09
CA MET A 220 -11.44 3.95 -7.15
C MET A 220 -11.57 2.52 -6.61
N ALA A 221 -10.95 2.21 -5.47
CA ALA A 221 -11.10 0.90 -4.83
C ALA A 221 -12.55 0.61 -4.44
N HIS A 222 -13.29 1.60 -3.93
CA HIS A 222 -14.73 1.47 -3.63
C HIS A 222 -15.57 1.29 -4.90
N LEU A 223 -15.33 2.09 -5.94
CA LEU A 223 -16.03 1.99 -7.23
C LEU A 223 -15.88 0.59 -7.82
N VAL A 224 -14.66 0.09 -7.84
CA VAL A 224 -14.29 -1.22 -8.39
C VAL A 224 -14.77 -2.37 -7.51
N GLY A 225 -14.97 -2.15 -6.21
CA GLY A 225 -15.24 -3.20 -5.22
C GLY A 225 -14.01 -4.06 -4.97
N MET A 226 -12.83 -3.43 -4.97
CA MET A 226 -11.54 -4.10 -4.88
C MET A 226 -11.36 -4.84 -3.55
N ARG A 227 -11.05 -6.14 -3.62
CA ARG A 227 -10.76 -6.96 -2.45
C ARG A 227 -9.26 -7.06 -2.21
N PRO A 228 -8.81 -6.98 -0.93
CA PRO A 228 -7.42 -7.25 -0.60
C PRO A 228 -7.04 -8.70 -0.90
N ASN A 229 -5.77 -8.91 -1.27
CA ASN A 229 -5.19 -10.25 -1.30
C ASN A 229 -5.02 -10.78 0.14
N ASP A 230 -5.28 -12.07 0.35
CA ASP A 230 -5.17 -12.71 1.67
C ASP A 230 -3.76 -12.63 2.25
N GLN A 231 -2.74 -12.64 1.38
CA GLN A 231 -1.33 -12.50 1.75
C GLN A 231 -1.06 -11.25 2.59
N PHE A 232 -1.72 -10.14 2.29
CA PHE A 232 -1.51 -8.88 3.01
C PHE A 232 -1.95 -8.94 4.48
N TYR A 233 -2.93 -9.79 4.82
CA TYR A 233 -3.41 -9.90 6.20
C TYR A 233 -2.35 -10.48 7.16
N THR A 234 -1.45 -11.31 6.66
CA THR A 234 -0.42 -11.97 7.48
C THR A 234 0.96 -11.34 7.35
N MET A 235 1.22 -10.58 6.29
CA MET A 235 2.53 -9.98 6.05
C MET A 235 2.97 -9.03 7.17
N GLY A 236 4.19 -9.24 7.67
CA GLY A 236 4.81 -8.40 8.69
C GLY A 236 4.26 -8.59 10.12
N ARG A 237 3.33 -9.56 10.36
CA ARG A 237 2.78 -9.82 11.70
C ARG A 237 3.63 -10.77 12.52
N ILE A 238 4.32 -11.71 11.90
CA ILE A 238 5.16 -12.68 12.59
C ILE A 238 6.60 -12.15 12.60
N PRO A 239 7.23 -11.96 13.77
CA PRO A 239 8.64 -11.63 13.84
C PRO A 239 9.46 -12.76 13.18
N ARG A 240 10.51 -12.39 12.44
CA ARG A 240 11.47 -13.39 11.96
C ARG A 240 12.21 -13.96 13.15
N GLU A 241 12.24 -15.28 13.29
CA GLU A 241 13.25 -15.94 14.12
C GLU A 241 14.63 -15.53 13.55
N LYS A 242 15.45 -14.93 14.42
CA LYS A 242 16.84 -14.68 14.07
C LYS A 242 17.47 -16.08 13.97
N GLY A 243 17.78 -16.52 12.76
CA GLY A 243 18.60 -17.73 12.58
C GLY A 243 19.88 -17.57 13.38
N THR A 244 20.09 -18.48 14.30
CA THR A 244 21.34 -18.69 15.02
C THR A 244 22.43 -19.12 14.08
#